data_c42d510978557bdcb75791fe40be9f30
#
_entry.id   c42d510978557bdcb75791fe40be9f30
#
_cell.length_a   1.000
_cell.length_b   1.000
_cell.length_c   1.000
_cell.angle_alpha   90.00
_cell.angle_beta   90.00
_cell.angle_gamma   90.00
#
_symmetry.space_group_name_H-M   'P 1'
#
loop_
_entity.id
_entity.type
_entity.pdbx_description
1 polymer ?
#
loop_
_entity_poly.entity_id
_entity_poly.type
_entity_poly.pdbx_seq_one_letter_code
_entity_poly.pdbx_strand_id
1 'polypeptide(L)'
;MGNVKVGLRPIVSNINLPTVLRTAILPGDTVERLFIATQVGEIFYIEDDGVRTFLDIRSRVIELGTENGGYDERGLVGLAFHPQFYYNGLFYLHYAVAGTQGPGAPYQDFVPDPCDPSTLNLRWENREAQFDHIDTVEEWGLTYSGQPQKNAHY
;
A
#
# COMPACT_ATOMS: atom_id res chain seq x y z
N MET A 1 43.37 -0.84 5.55
CA MET A 1 41.91 -0.76 5.26
C MET A 1 41.73 0.25 4.15
N GLY A 2 41.15 -0.16 3.00
CA GLY A 2 40.89 0.76 1.90
C GLY A 2 39.74 1.71 2.24
N ASN A 3 39.86 3.00 1.90
CA ASN A 3 38.76 3.96 2.02
C ASN A 3 37.71 3.67 0.94
N VAL A 4 36.59 3.12 1.35
CA VAL A 4 35.40 2.98 0.48
C VAL A 4 34.75 4.37 0.36
N LYS A 5 34.64 4.88 -0.87
CA LYS A 5 33.86 6.08 -1.17
C LYS A 5 32.47 5.65 -1.65
N VAL A 6 31.44 6.15 -0.99
CA VAL A 6 30.03 5.95 -1.40
C VAL A 6 29.52 7.23 -2.04
N GLY A 7 28.95 7.11 -3.23
CA GLY A 7 28.25 8.19 -3.92
C GLY A 7 26.76 7.88 -4.04
N LEU A 8 25.91 8.91 -4.03
CA LEU A 8 24.48 8.81 -4.28
C LEU A 8 24.20 9.38 -5.67
N ARG A 9 23.38 8.63 -6.43
CA ARG A 9 22.84 9.09 -7.70
C ARG A 9 21.32 9.18 -7.58
N PRO A 10 20.70 10.36 -7.77
CA PRO A 10 19.24 10.45 -7.81
C PRO A 10 18.71 9.65 -9.01
N ILE A 11 17.67 8.87 -8.80
CA ILE A 11 16.98 8.08 -9.84
C ILE A 11 15.74 8.84 -10.31
N VAL A 12 14.98 9.39 -9.36
CA VAL A 12 13.77 10.17 -9.60
C VAL A 12 13.64 11.24 -8.54
N SER A 13 12.97 12.33 -8.88
CA SER A 13 12.62 13.43 -7.97
C SER A 13 11.14 13.79 -8.12
N ASN A 14 10.62 14.62 -7.20
CA ASN A 14 9.23 15.09 -7.20
C ASN A 14 8.17 13.98 -7.02
N ILE A 15 8.53 12.88 -6.37
CA ILE A 15 7.57 11.91 -5.86
C ILE A 15 7.18 12.34 -4.44
N ASN A 16 5.90 12.60 -4.22
CA ASN A 16 5.41 13.04 -2.92
C ASN A 16 5.21 11.85 -1.99
N LEU A 17 5.71 11.94 -0.75
CA LEU A 17 5.56 10.94 0.31
C LEU A 17 5.82 9.48 -0.14
N PRO A 18 6.99 9.16 -0.73
CA PRO A 18 7.30 7.79 -1.14
C PRO A 18 7.48 6.89 0.10
N THR A 19 6.81 5.73 0.10
CA THR A 19 6.83 4.77 1.21
C THR A 19 7.46 3.44 0.84
N VAL A 20 7.31 2.99 -0.40
CA VAL A 20 7.75 1.66 -0.83
C VAL A 20 8.51 1.75 -2.14
N LEU A 21 9.60 0.98 -2.21
CA LEU A 21 10.39 0.76 -3.41
C LEU A 21 10.48 -0.74 -3.69
N ARG A 22 10.12 -1.18 -4.90
CA ARG A 22 10.19 -2.58 -5.35
C ARG A 22 10.65 -2.65 -6.79
N THR A 23 11.17 -3.80 -7.20
CA THR A 23 11.43 -4.10 -8.61
C THR A 23 10.54 -5.24 -9.09
N ALA A 24 10.13 -5.20 -10.34
CA ALA A 24 9.41 -6.27 -11.00
C ALA A 24 9.54 -6.17 -12.53
N ILE A 25 9.31 -7.30 -13.19
CA ILE A 25 9.15 -7.37 -14.65
C ILE A 25 7.65 -7.49 -14.93
N LEU A 26 7.11 -6.56 -15.71
CA LEU A 26 5.71 -6.62 -16.12
C LEU A 26 5.43 -7.86 -17.00
N PRO A 27 4.25 -8.48 -16.89
CA PRO A 27 3.85 -9.57 -17.78
C PRO A 27 4.00 -9.19 -19.25
N GLY A 28 4.71 -10.04 -20.00
CA GLY A 28 4.99 -9.83 -21.42
C GLY A 28 6.16 -8.90 -21.74
N ASP A 29 6.83 -8.37 -20.72
CA ASP A 29 8.02 -7.52 -20.87
C ASP A 29 9.31 -8.32 -20.62
N THR A 30 10.46 -7.69 -20.83
CA THR A 30 11.79 -8.25 -20.56
C THR A 30 12.63 -7.35 -19.65
N VAL A 31 12.11 -6.15 -19.33
CA VAL A 31 12.83 -5.13 -18.56
C VAL A 31 12.33 -5.12 -17.12
N GLU A 32 13.25 -5.30 -16.17
CA GLU A 32 12.95 -5.06 -14.76
C GLU A 32 12.82 -3.57 -14.50
N ARG A 33 11.68 -3.16 -13.91
CA ARG A 33 11.39 -1.78 -13.58
C ARG A 33 11.36 -1.55 -12.09
N LEU A 34 11.67 -0.32 -11.71
CA LEU A 34 11.57 0.16 -10.34
C LEU A 34 10.17 0.74 -10.12
N PHE A 35 9.47 0.21 -9.12
CA PHE A 35 8.15 0.67 -8.68
C PHE A 35 8.26 1.46 -7.38
N ILE A 36 7.54 2.57 -7.32
CA ILE A 36 7.48 3.45 -6.15
C ILE A 36 6.03 3.63 -5.76
N ALA A 37 5.68 3.26 -4.51
CA ALA A 37 4.38 3.59 -3.94
C ALA A 37 4.51 4.83 -3.07
N THR A 38 3.46 5.65 -3.05
CA THR A 38 3.33 6.85 -2.22
C THR A 38 2.31 6.62 -1.11
N GLN A 39 2.49 7.27 0.01
CA GLN A 39 1.61 7.14 1.16
C GLN A 39 0.15 7.48 0.83
N VAL A 40 -0.06 8.42 -0.07
CA VAL A 40 -1.39 8.86 -0.50
C VAL A 40 -2.13 7.86 -1.40
N GLY A 41 -1.43 6.83 -1.94
CA GLY A 41 -2.07 5.78 -2.74
C GLY A 41 -1.79 5.81 -4.24
N GLU A 42 -0.72 6.46 -4.68
CA GLU A 42 -0.25 6.37 -6.06
C GLU A 42 0.90 5.37 -6.15
N ILE A 43 0.93 4.59 -7.22
CA ILE A 43 2.05 3.69 -7.54
C ILE A 43 2.54 4.05 -8.92
N PHE A 44 3.83 4.29 -9.02
CA PHE A 44 4.52 4.63 -10.25
C PHE A 44 5.54 3.54 -10.59
N TYR A 45 5.90 3.45 -11.86
CA TYR A 45 7.12 2.75 -12.30
C TYR A 45 7.98 3.67 -13.17
N ILE A 46 9.27 3.36 -13.22
CA ILE A 46 10.26 4.19 -13.91
C ILE A 46 10.61 3.54 -15.24
N GLU A 47 10.54 4.33 -16.30
CA GLU A 47 11.05 4.03 -17.62
C GLU A 47 12.23 4.95 -17.97
N ASP A 48 12.93 4.66 -19.06
CA ASP A 48 14.10 5.44 -19.50
C ASP A 48 13.75 6.90 -19.80
N ASP A 49 12.52 7.17 -20.25
CA ASP A 49 12.01 8.48 -20.65
C ASP A 49 11.18 9.16 -19.52
N GLY A 50 11.03 8.54 -18.35
CA GLY A 50 10.34 9.15 -17.22
C GLY A 50 9.52 8.21 -16.34
N VAL A 51 8.60 8.81 -15.61
CA VAL A 51 7.74 8.13 -14.63
C VAL A 51 6.38 7.85 -15.25
N ARG A 52 5.87 6.64 -15.04
CA ARG A 52 4.53 6.20 -15.46
C ARG A 52 3.69 5.84 -14.25
N THR A 53 2.42 6.19 -14.29
CA THR A 53 1.46 5.72 -13.29
C THR A 53 1.14 4.24 -13.54
N PHE A 54 1.36 3.41 -12.53
CA PHE A 54 0.96 2.00 -12.52
C PHE A 54 -0.46 1.84 -11.98
N LEU A 55 -0.74 2.48 -10.83
CA LEU A 55 -2.04 2.40 -10.16
C LEU A 55 -2.28 3.67 -9.35
N ASP A 56 -3.54 4.12 -9.30
CA ASP A 56 -4.01 5.21 -8.45
C ASP A 56 -5.20 4.73 -7.62
N ILE A 57 -4.99 4.61 -6.31
CA ILE A 57 -6.03 4.22 -5.33
C ILE A 57 -6.28 5.30 -4.28
N ARG A 58 -5.94 6.55 -4.56
CA ARG A 58 -6.14 7.67 -3.62
C ARG A 58 -7.57 7.78 -3.10
N SER A 59 -8.55 7.40 -3.91
CA SER A 59 -9.96 7.38 -3.50
C SER A 59 -10.31 6.27 -2.49
N ARG A 60 -9.41 5.31 -2.25
CA ARG A 60 -9.60 4.19 -1.32
C ARG A 60 -8.78 4.36 -0.05
N VAL A 61 -7.63 4.99 -0.17
CA VAL A 61 -6.74 5.26 0.97
C VAL A 61 -7.37 6.32 1.86
N ILE A 62 -7.23 6.15 3.18
CA ILE A 62 -7.69 7.14 4.15
C ILE A 62 -7.03 8.50 3.88
N GLU A 63 -7.75 9.58 4.10
CA GLU A 63 -7.20 10.92 4.09
C GLU A 63 -6.14 11.07 5.20
N LEU A 64 -4.96 11.53 4.82
CA LEU A 64 -3.84 11.67 5.74
C LEU A 64 -3.91 12.97 6.51
N GLY A 65 -3.68 12.92 7.81
CA GLY A 65 -3.60 14.08 8.70
C GLY A 65 -2.27 14.85 8.60
N THR A 66 -1.72 14.99 7.39
CA THR A 66 -0.41 15.64 7.18
C THR A 66 -0.49 17.14 6.94
N GLU A 67 -1.67 17.72 6.95
CA GLU A 67 -1.86 19.16 6.80
C GLU A 67 -1.21 19.93 7.98
N ASN A 68 -0.72 21.10 7.68
CA ASN A 68 -0.06 21.99 8.65
C ASN A 68 1.16 21.38 9.37
N GLY A 69 1.86 20.45 8.72
CA GLY A 69 3.03 19.77 9.30
C GLY A 69 2.66 18.63 10.24
N GLY A 70 1.44 18.12 10.18
CA GLY A 70 1.02 16.92 10.88
C GLY A 70 1.79 15.69 10.43
N TYR A 71 1.84 14.68 11.29
CA TYR A 71 2.47 13.39 11.05
C TYR A 71 1.39 12.31 11.00
N ASP A 72 1.47 11.43 10.01
CA ASP A 72 0.55 10.31 9.84
C ASP A 72 1.32 9.06 9.39
N GLU A 73 1.08 7.93 10.04
CA GLU A 73 1.68 6.63 9.68
C GLU A 73 0.75 5.77 8.83
N ARG A 74 -0.50 6.19 8.66
CA ARG A 74 -1.51 5.52 7.84
C ARG A 74 -1.20 5.74 6.35
N GLY A 75 -2.05 5.21 5.48
CA GLY A 75 -1.92 5.35 4.04
C GLY A 75 -1.49 4.07 3.35
N LEU A 76 -0.99 4.18 2.13
CA LEU A 76 -0.42 3.04 1.41
C LEU A 76 1.02 2.83 1.87
N VAL A 77 1.24 1.75 2.61
CA VAL A 77 2.52 1.42 3.27
C VAL A 77 3.13 0.10 2.81
N GLY A 78 2.41 -0.68 2.00
CA GLY A 78 2.89 -1.96 1.50
C GLY A 78 2.60 -2.19 0.02
N LEU A 79 3.60 -2.68 -0.70
CA LEU A 79 3.50 -3.21 -2.06
C LEU A 79 4.37 -4.45 -2.15
N ALA A 80 3.81 -5.56 -2.58
CA ALA A 80 4.55 -6.79 -2.84
C ALA A 80 4.06 -7.43 -4.13
N PHE A 81 4.97 -7.79 -5.01
CA PHE A 81 4.65 -8.58 -6.20
C PHE A 81 4.68 -10.06 -5.86
N HIS A 82 3.72 -10.82 -6.40
CA HIS A 82 3.74 -12.27 -6.31
C HIS A 82 5.05 -12.82 -6.92
N PRO A 83 5.68 -13.87 -6.38
CA PRO A 83 6.91 -14.42 -6.93
C PRO A 83 6.84 -14.79 -8.43
N GLN A 84 5.63 -15.09 -8.90
CA GLN A 84 5.35 -15.37 -10.32
C GLN A 84 4.59 -14.22 -11.00
N PHE A 85 4.77 -12.97 -10.55
CA PHE A 85 4.07 -11.80 -11.09
C PHE A 85 4.17 -11.70 -12.61
N TYR A 86 5.34 -12.00 -13.17
CA TYR A 86 5.55 -12.04 -14.62
C TYR A 86 4.53 -12.92 -15.36
N TYR A 87 4.08 -14.03 -14.73
CA TYR A 87 3.15 -14.98 -15.35
C TYR A 87 1.70 -14.76 -14.97
N ASN A 88 1.45 -14.35 -13.74
CA ASN A 88 0.08 -14.28 -13.20
C ASN A 88 -0.42 -12.85 -12.98
N GLY A 89 0.47 -11.85 -13.05
CA GLY A 89 0.11 -10.44 -12.86
C GLY A 89 -0.35 -10.08 -11.44
N LEU A 90 -0.18 -10.99 -10.45
CA LEU A 90 -0.70 -10.78 -9.10
C LEU A 90 0.26 -9.95 -8.24
N PHE A 91 -0.31 -9.03 -7.45
CA PHE A 91 0.41 -8.24 -6.46
C PHE A 91 -0.50 -7.90 -5.28
N TYR A 92 0.09 -7.43 -4.20
CA TYR A 92 -0.58 -7.18 -2.92
C TYR A 92 -0.30 -5.77 -2.45
N LEU A 93 -1.34 -5.13 -1.93
CA LEU A 93 -1.26 -3.79 -1.34
C LEU A 93 -1.67 -3.86 0.13
N HIS A 94 -0.92 -3.15 0.98
CA HIS A 94 -1.27 -2.90 2.37
C HIS A 94 -1.49 -1.41 2.55
N TYR A 95 -2.71 -1.02 2.94
CA TYR A 95 -3.07 0.36 3.13
C TYR A 95 -4.18 0.53 4.16
N ALA A 96 -4.29 1.72 4.73
CA ALA A 96 -5.35 2.10 5.64
C ALA A 96 -6.54 2.70 4.89
N VAL A 97 -7.75 2.27 5.25
CA VAL A 97 -9.04 2.85 4.83
C VAL A 97 -9.74 3.50 6.01
N ALA A 98 -10.69 4.38 5.76
CA ALA A 98 -11.53 4.93 6.83
C ALA A 98 -12.24 3.81 7.60
N GLY A 99 -12.41 3.95 8.91
CA GLY A 99 -12.90 2.91 9.81
C GLY A 99 -14.27 2.33 9.48
N THR A 100 -15.07 3.04 8.68
CA THR A 100 -16.38 2.57 8.17
C THR A 100 -16.30 1.85 6.84
N GLN A 101 -15.11 1.66 6.28
CA GLN A 101 -14.86 1.08 4.97
C GLN A 101 -13.90 -0.12 5.09
N GLY A 102 -13.85 -0.91 4.04
CA GLY A 102 -12.95 -2.06 3.95
C GLY A 102 -13.47 -3.33 4.63
N PRO A 103 -12.75 -4.45 4.48
CA PRO A 103 -13.21 -5.78 4.92
C PRO A 103 -13.39 -5.90 6.43
N GLY A 104 -12.66 -5.14 7.23
CA GLY A 104 -12.75 -5.14 8.69
C GLY A 104 -13.89 -4.28 9.25
N ALA A 105 -14.53 -3.43 8.44
CA ALA A 105 -15.56 -2.52 8.90
C ALA A 105 -16.74 -3.21 9.64
N PRO A 106 -17.22 -4.41 9.24
CA PRO A 106 -18.26 -5.12 9.95
C PRO A 106 -17.90 -5.53 11.39
N TYR A 107 -16.64 -5.51 11.74
CA TYR A 107 -16.12 -5.93 13.05
C TYR A 107 -15.83 -4.75 13.99
N GLN A 108 -16.10 -3.52 13.59
CA GLN A 108 -15.85 -2.33 14.41
C GLN A 108 -16.56 -2.37 15.76
N ASP A 109 -17.79 -2.89 15.75
CA ASP A 109 -18.61 -2.98 16.97
C ASP A 109 -18.22 -4.19 17.85
N PHE A 110 -17.37 -5.06 17.32
CA PHE A 110 -16.90 -6.22 18.05
C PHE A 110 -15.66 -5.86 18.89
N VAL A 111 -15.91 -5.38 20.09
CA VAL A 111 -14.86 -5.15 21.07
C VAL A 111 -14.91 -6.26 22.11
N PRO A 112 -13.93 -7.14 22.12
CA PRO A 112 -13.89 -8.27 23.06
C PRO A 112 -13.86 -7.82 24.51
N ASP A 113 -14.33 -8.66 25.40
CA ASP A 113 -14.19 -8.44 26.84
C ASP A 113 -12.69 -8.36 27.19
N PRO A 114 -12.24 -7.27 27.84
CA PRO A 114 -10.85 -7.11 28.22
C PRO A 114 -10.33 -8.19 29.17
N CYS A 115 -11.22 -8.91 29.84
CA CYS A 115 -10.89 -10.02 30.71
C CYS A 115 -10.81 -11.37 29.98
N ASP A 116 -11.17 -11.43 28.70
CA ASP A 116 -11.05 -12.63 27.88
C ASP A 116 -9.79 -12.58 27.01
N PRO A 117 -8.72 -13.29 27.39
CA PRO A 117 -7.46 -13.26 26.64
C PRO A 117 -7.54 -13.97 25.28
N SER A 118 -8.64 -14.67 24.98
CA SER A 118 -8.84 -15.35 23.71
C SER A 118 -9.29 -14.40 22.60
N THR A 119 -9.67 -13.17 22.95
CA THR A 119 -10.22 -12.19 22.04
C THR A 119 -9.26 -11.03 21.82
N LEU A 120 -9.26 -10.48 20.60
CA LEU A 120 -8.49 -9.30 20.27
C LEU A 120 -9.15 -8.07 20.92
N ASN A 121 -8.47 -7.47 21.90
CA ASN A 121 -8.96 -6.32 22.61
C ASN A 121 -8.38 -5.04 22.02
N LEU A 122 -9.14 -4.39 21.15
CA LEU A 122 -8.66 -3.21 20.43
C LEU A 122 -8.98 -1.89 21.17
N ARG A 123 -10.21 -1.71 21.61
CA ARG A 123 -10.66 -0.46 22.27
C ARG A 123 -11.66 -0.77 23.39
N TRP A 124 -11.24 -1.60 24.27
CA TRP A 124 -12.10 -2.11 25.33
C TRP A 124 -12.62 -1.03 26.29
N GLU A 125 -11.87 0.05 26.48
CA GLU A 125 -12.25 1.18 27.33
C GLU A 125 -13.42 1.98 26.75
N ASN A 126 -13.63 1.88 25.43
CA ASN A 126 -14.73 2.53 24.75
C ASN A 126 -15.29 1.62 23.66
N ARG A 127 -16.14 0.70 24.03
CA ARG A 127 -16.71 -0.34 23.15
C ARG A 127 -17.58 0.20 22.03
N GLU A 128 -18.14 1.39 22.19
CA GLU A 128 -19.01 2.04 21.20
C GLU A 128 -18.21 2.93 20.24
N ALA A 129 -16.93 3.16 20.51
CA ALA A 129 -16.09 3.97 19.64
C ALA A 129 -15.83 3.25 18.32
N GLN A 130 -16.08 3.96 17.23
CA GLN A 130 -15.67 3.51 15.91
C GLN A 130 -14.16 3.64 15.76
N PHE A 131 -13.56 2.75 14.98
CA PHE A 131 -12.17 2.90 14.58
C PHE A 131 -12.07 4.05 13.58
N ASP A 132 -11.01 4.82 13.66
CA ASP A 132 -10.74 5.89 12.71
C ASP A 132 -10.23 5.32 11.36
N HIS A 133 -9.59 4.16 11.40
CA HIS A 133 -9.12 3.46 10.21
C HIS A 133 -9.09 1.94 10.43
N ILE A 134 -8.97 1.25 9.32
CA ILE A 134 -8.76 -0.21 9.25
C ILE A 134 -7.60 -0.45 8.29
N ASP A 135 -6.59 -1.18 8.75
CA ASP A 135 -5.55 -1.68 7.87
C ASP A 135 -6.06 -2.85 7.06
N THR A 136 -5.84 -2.80 5.77
CA THR A 136 -6.28 -3.84 4.86
C THR A 136 -5.14 -4.31 3.96
N VAL A 137 -5.12 -5.62 3.69
CA VAL A 137 -4.25 -6.21 2.68
C VAL A 137 -5.14 -6.77 1.58
N GLU A 138 -4.90 -6.35 0.35
CA GLU A 138 -5.69 -6.76 -0.79
C GLU A 138 -4.83 -7.37 -1.89
N GLU A 139 -5.36 -8.41 -2.53
CA GLU A 139 -4.80 -8.95 -3.76
C GLU A 139 -5.34 -8.19 -4.97
N TRP A 140 -4.43 -7.85 -5.86
CA TRP A 140 -4.68 -7.19 -7.12
C TRP A 140 -4.09 -8.00 -8.26
N GLY A 141 -4.64 -7.86 -9.45
CA GLY A 141 -4.12 -8.49 -10.66
C GLY A 141 -4.13 -7.55 -11.84
N LEU A 142 -3.35 -7.87 -12.86
CA LEU A 142 -3.40 -7.18 -14.13
C LEU A 142 -4.48 -7.81 -15.01
N THR A 143 -5.30 -6.97 -15.65
CA THR A 143 -6.23 -7.40 -16.70
C THR A 143 -5.45 -7.84 -17.96
N TYR A 144 -6.15 -8.44 -18.91
CA TYR A 144 -5.59 -8.75 -20.23
C TYR A 144 -4.99 -7.51 -20.96
N SER A 145 -5.51 -6.33 -20.66
CA SER A 145 -4.98 -5.06 -21.19
C SER A 145 -3.81 -4.51 -20.37
N GLY A 146 -3.33 -5.24 -19.36
CA GLY A 146 -2.24 -4.82 -18.49
C GLY A 146 -2.62 -3.76 -17.44
N GLN A 147 -3.92 -3.51 -17.23
CA GLN A 147 -4.38 -2.55 -16.23
C GLN A 147 -4.56 -3.22 -14.88
N PRO A 148 -4.09 -2.60 -13.77
CA PRO A 148 -4.33 -3.11 -12.43
C PRO A 148 -5.83 -3.14 -12.09
N GLN A 149 -6.26 -4.25 -11.50
CA GLN A 149 -7.62 -4.45 -11.02
C GLN A 149 -7.61 -5.22 -9.71
N LYS A 150 -8.44 -4.80 -8.76
CA LYS A 150 -8.65 -5.56 -7.52
C LYS A 150 -9.31 -6.89 -7.84
N ASN A 151 -8.79 -7.97 -7.27
CA ASN A 151 -9.40 -9.29 -7.37
C ASN A 151 -10.63 -9.37 -6.47
N ALA A 152 -11.75 -9.82 -7.05
CA ALA A 152 -13.06 -9.82 -6.39
C ALA A 152 -13.30 -11.04 -5.46
N HIS A 153 -12.28 -11.84 -5.18
CA HIS A 153 -12.44 -13.17 -4.55
C HIS A 153 -12.00 -13.26 -3.09
N TYR A 154 -11.93 -12.11 -2.38
CA TYR A 154 -11.69 -12.16 -0.93
C TYR A 154 -12.55 -11.14 -0.20
#